data_8eb3d155570355d95dfeb372601e8bf7
#
_entry.id   8eb3d155570355d95dfeb372601e8bf7
#
_cell.length_a   1.000
_cell.length_b   1.000
_cell.length_c   1.000
_cell.angle_alpha   90.00
_cell.angle_beta   90.00
_cell.angle_gamma   90.00
#
_symmetry.space_group_name_H-M   'P 1'
#
loop_
_entity.id
_entity.type
_entity.pdbx_description
1 polymer ?
#
loop_
_entity_poly.entity_id
_entity_poly.type
_entity_poly.pdbx_seq_one_letter_code
_entity_poly.pdbx_strand_id
1 'polypeptide(L)'
;MLSCGGGGGGGGEDGGGTGPTDPAPVAQFTGSPLSGSVPLTVQFASTSTGTINSHQWDFNNDGTVDGGTYTPTYQYTEPGTYSVKLTVVGPGGTDSITKTNYITVQAVPPNAAFEANTTSGTPDLRVQFSNNSVRYYQSTWDFGDGNTSTEDNPMHTYTATGSYDVSLDVLGEGGTDLETKTGYINVSDLLTPALIVDPKYTDTTAGATFTVSLKVVGVTGLAAAQAKLIFDPAALTIGDVTAGDFLTGDTDPLMIVTNEDGAVTIYTSSLSSDKPSADGDGVIANIDFTVGSSTGTSIIFDGVIFLDIDGNSIAVTGLENGYIYVN
;
A
#
# COMPACT_ATOMS: atom_id res chain seq x y z
N MET A 1 -24.42 -102.06 -59.52
CA MET A 1 -23.14 -102.69 -59.24
C MET A 1 -22.31 -101.78 -58.36
N LEU A 2 -22.03 -102.23 -57.22
CA LEU A 2 -20.79 -102.12 -56.41
C LEU A 2 -20.21 -100.70 -56.25
N SER A 3 -19.77 -100.29 -55.12
CA SER A 3 -19.40 -100.86 -53.83
C SER A 3 -18.70 -99.74 -53.07
N CYS A 4 -18.99 -99.68 -51.80
CA CYS A 4 -18.04 -99.55 -50.74
C CYS A 4 -16.98 -98.47 -50.81
N GLY A 5 -16.86 -97.66 -49.85
CA GLY A 5 -16.12 -97.69 -48.63
C GLY A 5 -15.64 -96.38 -48.17
N GLY A 6 -15.90 -96.10 -47.09
CA GLY A 6 -15.07 -96.12 -45.93
C GLY A 6 -14.29 -94.86 -45.65
N GLY A 7 -14.60 -94.31 -44.56
CA GLY A 7 -13.71 -94.08 -43.46
C GLY A 7 -12.86 -92.83 -43.39
N GLY A 8 -12.86 -92.23 -42.32
CA GLY A 8 -11.76 -91.43 -41.87
C GLY A 8 -12.14 -90.09 -41.24
N GLY A 9 -12.48 -90.15 -39.97
CA GLY A 9 -12.52 -88.93 -39.14
C GLY A 9 -11.13 -88.29 -39.01
N GLY A 10 -11.09 -87.06 -39.10
CA GLY A 10 -9.96 -86.21 -38.70
C GLY A 10 -10.51 -85.10 -37.85
N GLY A 11 -10.56 -85.31 -36.57
CA GLY A 11 -10.79 -84.26 -35.58
C GLY A 11 -9.64 -83.27 -35.69
N GLY A 12 -9.89 -82.14 -36.23
CA GLY A 12 -9.04 -80.99 -36.03
C GLY A 12 -9.28 -80.39 -34.68
N GLU A 13 -8.49 -80.84 -33.72
CA GLU A 13 -8.37 -80.09 -32.46
C GLU A 13 -7.83 -78.73 -32.83
N ASP A 14 -8.68 -77.68 -32.78
CA ASP A 14 -8.26 -76.30 -32.70
C ASP A 14 -7.58 -76.16 -31.35
N GLY A 15 -6.28 -76.40 -31.35
CA GLY A 15 -5.36 -75.99 -30.29
C GLY A 15 -5.31 -74.51 -30.18
N GLY A 16 -6.28 -73.92 -29.49
CA GLY A 16 -6.17 -72.57 -28.99
C GLY A 16 -4.98 -72.53 -28.03
N GLY A 17 -3.80 -72.27 -28.61
CA GLY A 17 -2.62 -71.98 -27.84
C GLY A 17 -2.82 -70.68 -27.11
N THR A 18 -3.21 -70.81 -25.82
CA THR A 18 -2.99 -69.71 -24.87
C THR A 18 -1.48 -69.62 -24.70
N GLY A 19 -0.83 -68.79 -25.58
CA GLY A 19 0.52 -68.37 -25.33
C GLY A 19 0.60 -67.74 -23.91
N PRO A 20 1.78 -67.72 -23.30
CA PRO A 20 1.92 -67.13 -22.00
C PRO A 20 1.37 -65.72 -22.03
N THR A 21 0.24 -65.49 -21.31
CA THR A 21 -0.31 -64.15 -21.13
C THR A 21 0.71 -63.34 -20.33
N ASP A 22 1.20 -62.23 -20.94
CA ASP A 22 2.05 -61.30 -20.17
C ASP A 22 1.35 -60.94 -18.84
N PRO A 23 2.07 -60.97 -17.74
CA PRO A 23 1.47 -60.58 -16.46
C PRO A 23 1.02 -59.10 -16.54
N ALA A 24 -0.07 -58.79 -15.84
CA ALA A 24 -0.52 -57.39 -15.72
C ALA A 24 0.59 -56.53 -15.13
N PRO A 25 0.74 -55.28 -15.60
CA PRO A 25 1.69 -54.34 -15.01
C PRO A 25 1.30 -54.01 -13.57
N VAL A 26 2.26 -53.54 -12.77
CA VAL A 26 2.04 -53.07 -11.40
C VAL A 26 2.37 -51.54 -11.36
N ALA A 27 1.34 -50.73 -11.08
CA ALA A 27 1.48 -49.28 -11.04
C ALA A 27 2.23 -48.81 -9.78
N GLN A 28 3.28 -48.05 -9.96
CA GLN A 28 4.03 -47.36 -8.90
C GLN A 28 4.64 -46.07 -9.45
N PHE A 29 4.78 -45.05 -8.57
CA PHE A 29 5.42 -43.80 -8.96
C PHE A 29 6.03 -43.04 -7.78
N THR A 30 6.89 -42.06 -8.11
CA THR A 30 7.41 -41.07 -7.16
C THR A 30 7.18 -39.68 -7.72
N GLY A 31 7.20 -38.66 -6.83
CA GLY A 31 7.18 -37.24 -7.19
C GLY A 31 8.14 -36.46 -6.30
N SER A 32 8.65 -35.36 -6.80
CA SER A 32 9.52 -34.45 -6.03
C SER A 32 9.50 -33.05 -6.62
N PRO A 33 9.38 -32.00 -5.79
CA PRO A 33 9.12 -32.01 -4.34
C PRO A 33 7.66 -32.43 -4.01
N LEU A 34 7.41 -32.83 -2.75
CA LEU A 34 6.07 -33.20 -2.29
C LEU A 34 5.32 -32.04 -1.63
N SER A 35 6.02 -30.93 -1.35
CA SER A 35 5.43 -29.70 -0.79
C SER A 35 6.19 -28.47 -1.21
N GLY A 36 5.50 -27.31 -1.24
CA GLY A 36 6.07 -26.00 -1.55
C GLY A 36 4.98 -24.97 -1.73
N SER A 37 5.37 -23.73 -2.03
CA SER A 37 4.42 -22.65 -2.30
C SER A 37 4.04 -22.59 -3.77
N VAL A 38 2.86 -22.03 -4.07
CA VAL A 38 2.43 -21.73 -5.44
C VAL A 38 3.38 -20.74 -6.15
N PRO A 39 3.67 -20.95 -7.45
CA PRO A 39 3.40 -22.13 -8.26
C PRO A 39 4.39 -23.26 -7.97
N LEU A 40 3.92 -24.44 -7.60
CA LEU A 40 4.76 -25.60 -7.30
C LEU A 40 4.89 -26.51 -8.53
N THR A 41 6.10 -26.63 -9.06
CA THR A 41 6.39 -27.60 -10.14
C THR A 41 6.92 -28.88 -9.53
N VAL A 42 6.23 -29.99 -9.80
CA VAL A 42 6.59 -31.33 -9.32
C VAL A 42 7.02 -32.19 -10.51
N GLN A 43 8.17 -32.84 -10.38
CA GLN A 43 8.59 -33.87 -11.30
C GLN A 43 8.13 -35.23 -10.82
N PHE A 44 7.42 -35.97 -11.66
CA PHE A 44 6.97 -37.32 -11.38
C PHE A 44 7.81 -38.33 -12.18
N ALA A 45 7.91 -39.53 -11.67
CA ALA A 45 8.53 -40.65 -12.35
C ALA A 45 7.74 -41.93 -12.09
N SER A 46 7.36 -42.65 -13.12
CA SER A 46 6.82 -44.00 -12.98
C SER A 46 7.91 -44.95 -12.49
N THR A 47 7.61 -45.72 -11.48
CA THR A 47 8.44 -46.84 -11.01
C THR A 47 7.70 -48.16 -11.16
N SER A 48 6.68 -48.17 -12.04
CA SER A 48 5.85 -49.27 -12.36
C SER A 48 6.68 -50.43 -12.97
N THR A 49 6.21 -51.66 -12.78
CA THR A 49 6.88 -52.87 -13.26
C THR A 49 5.99 -53.66 -14.23
N GLY A 50 6.58 -54.56 -15.02
CA GLY A 50 5.91 -55.30 -16.08
C GLY A 50 6.06 -54.65 -17.46
N THR A 51 5.42 -55.26 -18.49
CA THR A 51 5.38 -54.68 -19.82
C THR A 51 4.35 -53.57 -19.90
N ILE A 52 4.78 -52.31 -20.09
CA ILE A 52 3.93 -51.12 -20.07
C ILE A 52 3.94 -50.47 -21.45
N ASN A 53 2.76 -50.28 -22.04
CA ASN A 53 2.55 -49.64 -23.34
C ASN A 53 2.23 -48.15 -23.19
N SER A 54 1.52 -47.77 -22.09
CA SER A 54 1.16 -46.38 -21.86
C SER A 54 1.02 -46.04 -20.37
N HIS A 55 1.25 -44.75 -20.07
CA HIS A 55 1.02 -44.16 -18.76
C HIS A 55 -0.12 -43.17 -18.89
N GLN A 56 -0.97 -43.05 -17.90
CA GLN A 56 -2.05 -42.08 -17.79
C GLN A 56 -1.98 -41.45 -16.38
N TRP A 57 -1.58 -40.22 -16.35
CA TRP A 57 -1.46 -39.45 -15.11
C TRP A 57 -2.67 -38.56 -14.94
N ASP A 58 -3.18 -38.54 -13.69
CA ASP A 58 -4.21 -37.63 -13.21
C ASP A 58 -3.62 -36.97 -11.94
N PHE A 59 -3.13 -35.70 -12.08
CA PHE A 59 -2.33 -35.07 -11.03
C PHE A 59 -3.16 -34.43 -9.93
N ASN A 60 -4.46 -34.26 -10.12
CA ASN A 60 -5.40 -33.70 -9.15
C ASN A 60 -6.50 -34.69 -8.75
N ASN A 61 -6.49 -35.88 -9.35
CA ASN A 61 -7.47 -36.95 -9.16
C ASN A 61 -8.92 -36.54 -9.41
N ASP A 62 -9.12 -35.71 -10.48
CA ASP A 62 -10.45 -35.29 -10.93
C ASP A 62 -11.08 -36.23 -11.96
N GLY A 63 -10.35 -37.27 -12.35
CA GLY A 63 -10.78 -38.26 -13.33
C GLY A 63 -10.35 -37.98 -14.78
N THR A 64 -9.67 -36.82 -15.00
CA THR A 64 -9.13 -36.44 -16.30
C THR A 64 -7.66 -36.88 -16.40
N VAL A 65 -7.24 -37.30 -17.60
CA VAL A 65 -5.82 -37.62 -17.84
C VAL A 65 -5.07 -36.35 -18.22
N ASP A 66 -4.11 -35.95 -17.38
CA ASP A 66 -3.30 -34.73 -17.54
C ASP A 66 -1.97 -34.99 -18.27
N GLY A 67 -1.47 -36.23 -18.27
CA GLY A 67 -0.19 -36.56 -18.85
C GLY A 67 -0.03 -38.03 -19.23
N GLY A 68 0.92 -38.33 -20.14
CA GLY A 68 1.12 -39.69 -20.65
C GLY A 68 2.59 -40.12 -20.74
N THR A 69 3.55 -39.33 -20.25
CA THR A 69 4.98 -39.66 -20.32
C THR A 69 5.45 -40.45 -19.10
N TYR A 70 6.60 -41.12 -19.22
CA TYR A 70 7.20 -41.88 -18.12
C TYR A 70 7.66 -40.98 -16.96
N THR A 71 8.16 -39.77 -17.27
CA THR A 71 8.66 -38.76 -16.31
C THR A 71 8.05 -37.40 -16.58
N PRO A 72 6.75 -37.17 -16.29
CA PRO A 72 6.12 -35.89 -16.52
C PRO A 72 6.51 -34.87 -15.44
N THR A 73 6.37 -33.58 -15.80
CA THR A 73 6.30 -32.49 -14.83
C THR A 73 4.90 -31.92 -14.82
N TYR A 74 4.42 -31.52 -13.64
CA TYR A 74 3.14 -30.84 -13.49
C TYR A 74 3.29 -29.64 -12.55
N GLN A 75 2.62 -28.53 -12.89
CA GLN A 75 2.66 -27.30 -12.10
C GLN A 75 1.30 -27.08 -11.42
N TYR A 76 1.31 -27.05 -10.10
CA TYR A 76 0.16 -26.69 -9.28
C TYR A 76 0.17 -25.17 -9.07
N THR A 77 -0.88 -24.50 -9.53
CA THR A 77 -1.02 -23.03 -9.46
C THR A 77 -1.88 -22.55 -8.31
N GLU A 78 -2.65 -23.43 -7.70
CA GLU A 78 -3.54 -23.11 -6.60
C GLU A 78 -3.07 -23.82 -5.32
N PRO A 79 -3.25 -23.19 -4.14
CA PRO A 79 -2.98 -23.83 -2.85
C PRO A 79 -3.93 -25.03 -2.64
N GLY A 80 -3.44 -26.08 -1.98
CA GLY A 80 -4.27 -27.24 -1.70
C GLY A 80 -3.46 -28.49 -1.42
N THR A 81 -4.17 -29.56 -1.13
CA THR A 81 -3.60 -30.90 -0.99
C THR A 81 -4.16 -31.79 -2.08
N TYR A 82 -3.28 -32.31 -2.91
CA TYR A 82 -3.64 -33.04 -4.11
C TYR A 82 -3.34 -34.53 -3.97
N SER A 83 -4.30 -35.36 -4.38
CA SER A 83 -4.08 -36.77 -4.60
C SER A 83 -3.67 -36.99 -6.05
N VAL A 84 -2.76 -37.95 -6.29
CA VAL A 84 -2.24 -38.20 -7.65
C VAL A 84 -2.50 -39.64 -8.00
N LYS A 85 -3.03 -39.90 -9.20
CA LYS A 85 -3.29 -41.22 -9.73
C LYS A 85 -2.42 -41.47 -10.96
N LEU A 86 -1.83 -42.68 -10.99
CA LEU A 86 -1.19 -43.23 -12.17
C LEU A 86 -1.93 -44.49 -12.58
N THR A 87 -2.31 -44.56 -13.85
CA THR A 87 -2.80 -45.79 -14.49
C THR A 87 -1.79 -46.21 -15.55
N VAL A 88 -1.40 -47.47 -15.52
CA VAL A 88 -0.51 -48.08 -16.52
C VAL A 88 -1.24 -49.20 -17.28
N VAL A 89 -1.03 -49.25 -18.59
CA VAL A 89 -1.67 -50.19 -19.49
C VAL A 89 -0.59 -51.00 -20.17
N GLY A 90 -0.73 -52.33 -20.18
CA GLY A 90 0.17 -53.23 -20.87
C GLY A 90 -0.56 -54.40 -21.53
N PRO A 91 0.14 -55.33 -22.21
CA PRO A 91 -0.50 -56.48 -22.86
C PRO A 91 -1.23 -57.39 -21.89
N GLY A 92 -0.78 -57.48 -20.64
CA GLY A 92 -1.38 -58.28 -19.58
C GLY A 92 -2.56 -57.64 -18.86
N GLY A 93 -2.92 -56.39 -19.21
CA GLY A 93 -4.02 -55.65 -18.59
C GLY A 93 -3.66 -54.24 -18.13
N THR A 94 -4.42 -53.74 -17.17
CA THR A 94 -4.30 -52.38 -16.62
C THR A 94 -4.21 -52.42 -15.09
N ASP A 95 -3.35 -51.59 -14.53
CA ASP A 95 -3.30 -51.37 -13.07
C ASP A 95 -3.22 -49.88 -12.75
N SER A 96 -3.67 -49.49 -11.58
CA SER A 96 -3.64 -48.09 -11.15
C SER A 96 -3.35 -47.94 -9.68
N ILE A 97 -2.63 -46.88 -9.32
CA ILE A 97 -2.37 -46.52 -7.94
C ILE A 97 -2.77 -45.05 -7.74
N THR A 98 -3.45 -44.78 -6.63
CA THR A 98 -3.72 -43.39 -6.18
C THR A 98 -2.98 -43.17 -4.86
N LYS A 99 -2.13 -42.13 -4.84
CA LYS A 99 -1.53 -41.63 -3.59
C LYS A 99 -2.35 -40.44 -3.11
N THR A 100 -3.11 -40.69 -2.04
CA THR A 100 -3.99 -39.66 -1.44
C THR A 100 -3.18 -38.62 -0.66
N ASN A 101 -3.57 -37.35 -0.79
CA ASN A 101 -2.91 -36.19 -0.12
C ASN A 101 -1.38 -36.18 -0.34
N TYR A 102 -0.97 -36.50 -1.56
CA TYR A 102 0.43 -36.75 -1.88
C TYR A 102 1.24 -35.49 -2.08
N ILE A 103 0.64 -34.45 -2.63
CA ILE A 103 1.29 -33.14 -2.86
C ILE A 103 0.58 -32.07 -2.01
N THR A 104 1.36 -31.27 -1.26
CA THR A 104 0.85 -30.15 -0.48
C THR A 104 1.38 -28.84 -1.04
N VAL A 105 0.49 -27.99 -1.50
CA VAL A 105 0.79 -26.68 -2.08
C VAL A 105 0.28 -25.59 -1.14
N GLN A 106 1.16 -24.69 -0.73
CA GLN A 106 0.86 -23.62 0.21
C GLN A 106 0.66 -22.29 -0.52
N ALA A 107 -0.24 -21.45 -0.04
CA ALA A 107 -0.30 -20.07 -0.47
C ALA A 107 0.97 -19.32 -0.05
N VAL A 108 1.37 -18.33 -0.84
CA VAL A 108 2.46 -17.42 -0.45
C VAL A 108 1.90 -16.43 0.58
N PRO A 109 2.57 -16.23 1.72
CA PRO A 109 2.15 -15.23 2.69
C PRO A 109 2.06 -13.82 2.09
N PRO A 110 1.23 -12.95 2.67
CA PRO A 110 1.28 -11.54 2.36
C PRO A 110 2.63 -10.94 2.76
N ASN A 111 2.89 -9.73 2.30
CA ASN A 111 4.02 -8.93 2.76
C ASN A 111 3.49 -7.55 3.10
N ALA A 112 3.52 -7.18 4.36
CA ALA A 112 3.15 -5.88 4.86
C ALA A 112 4.18 -4.84 4.44
N ALA A 113 3.72 -3.70 3.94
CA ALA A 113 4.56 -2.56 3.59
C ALA A 113 3.71 -1.29 3.57
N PHE A 114 4.23 -0.18 4.10
CA PHE A 114 3.51 1.09 4.09
C PHE A 114 4.43 2.30 4.10
N GLU A 115 3.85 3.46 3.76
CA GLU A 115 4.50 4.76 3.82
C GLU A 115 3.52 5.81 4.35
N ALA A 116 4.07 6.96 4.77
CA ALA A 116 3.32 8.14 5.16
C ALA A 116 3.78 9.34 4.31
N ASN A 117 2.86 10.26 4.01
CA ASN A 117 3.17 11.50 3.28
C ASN A 117 4.04 12.47 4.10
N THR A 118 3.99 12.38 5.42
CA THR A 118 4.86 13.11 6.36
C THR A 118 5.09 12.27 7.61
N THR A 119 6.23 12.45 8.25
CA THR A 119 6.60 11.73 9.48
C THR A 119 6.86 12.66 10.66
N SER A 120 6.69 13.98 10.50
CA SER A 120 6.88 14.93 11.60
C SER A 120 6.06 16.20 11.40
N GLY A 121 5.75 16.87 12.50
CA GLY A 121 5.04 18.14 12.53
C GLY A 121 4.62 18.56 13.93
N THR A 122 3.78 19.58 14.01
CA THR A 122 3.17 20.06 15.24
C THR A 122 1.80 19.40 15.49
N PRO A 123 1.23 19.45 16.70
CA PRO A 123 -0.10 18.93 17.00
C PRO A 123 -1.17 19.27 15.95
N ASP A 124 -2.18 18.44 15.92
CA ASP A 124 -3.14 18.31 14.83
C ASP A 124 -2.47 17.89 13.50
N LEU A 125 -1.34 17.14 13.62
CA LEU A 125 -0.63 16.62 12.46
C LEU A 125 -1.50 15.61 11.70
N ARG A 126 -1.93 16.00 10.50
CA ARG A 126 -2.72 15.16 9.60
C ARG A 126 -1.78 14.35 8.69
N VAL A 127 -1.83 13.04 8.82
CA VAL A 127 -0.96 12.10 8.08
C VAL A 127 -1.80 11.19 7.20
N GLN A 128 -1.49 11.18 5.90
CA GLN A 128 -2.03 10.22 4.94
C GLN A 128 -1.09 9.02 4.86
N PHE A 129 -1.58 7.84 5.20
CA PHE A 129 -0.85 6.58 5.04
C PHE A 129 -1.20 5.92 3.71
N SER A 130 -0.22 5.24 3.13
CA SER A 130 -0.36 4.45 1.90
C SER A 130 0.04 3.01 2.18
N ASN A 131 -0.87 2.08 1.94
CA ASN A 131 -0.64 0.65 2.04
C ASN A 131 0.03 0.14 0.75
N ASN A 132 1.27 -0.29 0.86
CA ASN A 132 2.08 -0.84 -0.24
C ASN A 132 2.22 -2.37 -0.14
N SER A 133 1.40 -3.00 0.70
CA SER A 133 1.40 -4.44 0.94
C SER A 133 0.99 -5.23 -0.31
N VAL A 134 1.38 -6.50 -0.37
CA VAL A 134 1.03 -7.39 -1.48
C VAL A 134 0.45 -8.71 -0.98
N ARG A 135 -0.41 -9.34 -1.76
CA ARG A 135 -1.06 -10.65 -1.49
C ARG A 135 -1.94 -10.66 -0.24
N TYR A 136 -2.58 -9.55 0.07
CA TYR A 136 -3.54 -9.42 1.17
C TYR A 136 -4.95 -9.14 0.65
N TYR A 137 -5.94 -9.32 1.51
CA TYR A 137 -7.35 -8.94 1.28
C TYR A 137 -7.96 -8.22 2.48
N GLN A 138 -7.23 -8.12 3.60
CA GLN A 138 -7.63 -7.35 4.78
C GLN A 138 -6.40 -6.68 5.37
N SER A 139 -6.58 -5.44 5.85
CA SER A 139 -5.56 -4.64 6.55
C SER A 139 -6.12 -4.07 7.84
N THR A 140 -5.23 -3.90 8.84
CA THR A 140 -5.55 -3.23 10.10
C THR A 140 -4.36 -2.39 10.52
N TRP A 141 -4.62 -1.12 10.73
CA TRP A 141 -3.64 -0.14 11.19
C TRP A 141 -3.73 0.08 12.69
N ASP A 142 -2.58 0.27 13.33
CA ASP A 142 -2.43 0.85 14.66
C ASP A 142 -1.50 2.06 14.55
N PHE A 143 -1.99 3.24 14.94
CA PHE A 143 -1.24 4.50 14.80
C PHE A 143 -0.36 4.81 16.01
N GLY A 144 -0.37 3.96 17.05
CA GLY A 144 0.47 4.10 18.22
C GLY A 144 -0.04 5.11 19.27
N ASP A 145 -1.15 5.77 19.00
CA ASP A 145 -1.83 6.70 19.93
C ASP A 145 -3.11 6.12 20.54
N GLY A 146 -3.36 4.83 20.32
CA GLY A 146 -4.55 4.10 20.76
C GLY A 146 -5.68 4.08 19.73
N ASN A 147 -5.52 4.73 18.58
CA ASN A 147 -6.45 4.68 17.46
C ASN A 147 -6.04 3.64 16.43
N THR A 148 -7.03 3.07 15.74
CA THR A 148 -6.83 2.05 14.70
C THR A 148 -7.71 2.36 13.49
N SER A 149 -7.38 1.76 12.32
CA SER A 149 -8.22 1.84 11.11
C SER A 149 -8.17 0.52 10.34
N THR A 150 -9.24 0.25 9.58
CA THR A 150 -9.30 -0.85 8.60
C THR A 150 -9.41 -0.33 7.17
N GLU A 151 -9.33 0.98 6.97
CA GLU A 151 -9.24 1.57 5.64
C GLU A 151 -7.90 1.21 5.00
N ASP A 152 -7.89 1.00 3.69
CA ASP A 152 -6.67 0.59 2.99
C ASP A 152 -5.60 1.68 3.02
N ASN A 153 -5.99 2.94 2.79
CA ASN A 153 -5.10 4.10 2.83
C ASN A 153 -5.70 5.18 3.76
N PRO A 154 -5.57 5.02 5.08
CA PRO A 154 -6.23 5.91 6.04
C PRO A 154 -5.56 7.27 6.14
N MET A 155 -6.37 8.28 6.44
CA MET A 155 -5.88 9.55 6.97
C MET A 155 -6.06 9.54 8.49
N HIS A 156 -4.99 9.85 9.24
CA HIS A 156 -5.02 9.94 10.69
C HIS A 156 -4.48 11.29 11.17
N THR A 157 -5.02 11.79 12.29
CA THR A 157 -4.61 13.07 12.89
C THR A 157 -4.07 12.85 14.30
N TYR A 158 -2.81 13.17 14.50
CA TYR A 158 -2.16 13.16 15.82
C TYR A 158 -2.35 14.50 16.50
N THR A 159 -3.12 14.53 17.61
CA THR A 159 -3.50 15.76 18.33
C THR A 159 -2.58 16.10 19.50
N ALA A 160 -1.73 15.17 19.92
CA ALA A 160 -0.79 15.38 21.04
C ALA A 160 0.65 15.24 20.56
N THR A 161 1.57 15.90 21.29
CA THR A 161 3.01 15.70 21.10
C THR A 161 3.42 14.30 21.50
N GLY A 162 4.35 13.70 20.78
CA GLY A 162 4.83 12.35 21.03
C GLY A 162 5.63 11.78 19.88
N SER A 163 6.20 10.61 20.12
CA SER A 163 6.80 9.76 19.10
C SER A 163 5.98 8.48 19.04
N TYR A 164 5.41 8.19 17.88
CA TYR A 164 4.43 7.13 17.70
C TYR A 164 5.00 6.02 16.83
N ASP A 165 4.86 4.80 17.32
CA ASP A 165 5.11 3.59 16.54
C ASP A 165 3.86 3.32 15.70
N VAL A 166 4.03 3.09 14.41
CA VAL A 166 2.91 2.76 13.52
C VAL A 166 3.07 1.34 13.03
N SER A 167 1.99 0.57 13.08
CA SER A 167 1.98 -0.78 12.56
C SER A 167 0.83 -1.05 11.59
N LEU A 168 1.11 -1.94 10.64
CA LEU A 168 0.16 -2.45 9.66
C LEU A 168 0.17 -3.97 9.69
N ASP A 169 -0.94 -4.58 10.12
CA ASP A 169 -1.19 -6.00 10.04
C ASP A 169 -2.03 -6.30 8.80
N VAL A 170 -1.57 -7.25 7.98
CA VAL A 170 -2.28 -7.68 6.77
C VAL A 170 -2.55 -9.17 6.80
N LEU A 171 -3.75 -9.56 6.33
CA LEU A 171 -4.19 -10.94 6.20
C LEU A 171 -4.36 -11.29 4.73
N GLY A 172 -3.74 -12.40 4.30
CA GLY A 172 -3.87 -12.97 2.96
C GLY A 172 -4.13 -14.49 3.02
N GLU A 173 -4.24 -15.15 1.87
CA GLU A 173 -4.46 -16.60 1.81
C GLU A 173 -3.34 -17.40 2.49
N GLY A 174 -2.11 -16.90 2.48
CA GLY A 174 -0.95 -17.54 3.09
C GLY A 174 -0.75 -17.23 4.57
N GLY A 175 -1.67 -16.53 5.22
CA GLY A 175 -1.58 -16.13 6.64
C GLY A 175 -1.52 -14.61 6.81
N THR A 176 -0.86 -14.16 7.88
CA THR A 176 -0.70 -12.74 8.21
C THR A 176 0.75 -12.31 8.09
N ASP A 177 0.95 -11.01 7.92
CA ASP A 177 2.25 -10.34 8.07
C ASP A 177 2.07 -8.98 8.74
N LEU A 178 3.03 -8.57 9.55
CA LEU A 178 3.00 -7.35 10.34
C LEU A 178 4.26 -6.52 10.06
N GLU A 179 4.08 -5.29 9.59
CA GLU A 179 5.15 -4.28 9.60
C GLU A 179 4.94 -3.30 10.75
N THR A 180 6.00 -3.01 11.51
CA THR A 180 6.02 -1.97 12.55
C THR A 180 7.18 -1.03 12.30
N LYS A 181 6.90 0.28 12.22
CA LYS A 181 7.90 1.34 12.14
C LYS A 181 7.95 2.09 13.47
N THR A 182 9.02 1.85 14.23
CA THR A 182 9.21 2.45 15.57
C THR A 182 9.57 3.92 15.47
N GLY A 183 8.93 4.77 16.30
CA GLY A 183 9.14 6.21 16.31
C GLY A 183 8.89 6.86 14.95
N TYR A 184 7.97 6.29 14.18
CA TYR A 184 7.78 6.67 12.78
C TYR A 184 7.16 8.05 12.62
N ILE A 185 6.22 8.41 13.48
CA ILE A 185 5.60 9.74 13.50
C ILE A 185 6.07 10.50 14.73
N ASN A 186 6.62 11.69 14.52
CA ASN A 186 7.12 12.56 15.57
C ASN A 186 6.34 13.87 15.58
N VAL A 187 5.58 14.11 16.66
CA VAL A 187 4.82 15.34 16.86
C VAL A 187 5.46 16.12 17.99
N SER A 188 5.87 17.35 17.71
CA SER A 188 6.55 18.23 18.68
C SER A 188 5.85 19.58 18.76
N ASP A 189 6.01 20.27 19.90
CA ASP A 189 5.49 21.63 20.04
C ASP A 189 6.09 22.57 19.00
N LEU A 190 5.29 23.55 18.61
CA LEU A 190 5.76 24.67 17.78
C LEU A 190 6.77 25.48 18.60
N LEU A 191 7.97 25.66 18.04
CA LEU A 191 8.97 26.53 18.64
C LEU A 191 8.55 28.00 18.47
N THR A 192 8.68 28.81 19.50
CA THR A 192 8.32 30.23 19.48
C THR A 192 9.54 31.13 19.72
N PRO A 193 9.60 32.35 19.19
CA PRO A 193 8.61 33.05 18.33
C PRO A 193 8.38 32.36 16.98
N ALA A 194 7.12 32.31 16.54
CA ALA A 194 6.75 31.64 15.30
C ALA A 194 5.85 32.50 14.41
N LEU A 195 5.80 32.13 13.12
CA LEU A 195 4.78 32.57 12.19
C LEU A 195 4.08 31.34 11.59
N ILE A 196 2.75 31.35 11.62
CA ILE A 196 1.93 30.24 11.14
C ILE A 196 0.90 30.70 10.12
N VAL A 197 0.50 29.78 9.25
CA VAL A 197 -0.70 29.89 8.42
C VAL A 197 -1.86 29.28 9.20
N ASP A 198 -2.89 30.07 9.49
CA ASP A 198 -4.07 29.65 10.26
C ASP A 198 -5.37 29.84 9.43
N PRO A 199 -6.17 28.81 9.18
CA PRO A 199 -6.01 27.45 9.67
C PRO A 199 -4.87 26.70 8.96
N LYS A 200 -4.21 25.81 9.69
CA LYS A 200 -3.16 24.92 9.17
C LYS A 200 -3.65 24.02 8.03
N TYR A 201 -4.89 23.55 8.13
CA TYR A 201 -5.54 22.71 7.13
C TYR A 201 -6.85 23.35 6.65
N THR A 202 -7.02 23.43 5.34
CA THR A 202 -8.25 23.91 4.71
C THR A 202 -8.78 22.81 3.79
N ASP A 203 -9.95 22.26 4.12
CA ASP A 203 -10.70 21.35 3.25
C ASP A 203 -11.67 22.18 2.41
N THR A 204 -11.58 22.08 1.08
CA THR A 204 -12.31 22.95 0.15
C THR A 204 -12.66 22.22 -1.16
N THR A 205 -13.25 22.94 -2.12
CA THR A 205 -13.59 22.44 -3.46
C THR A 205 -13.02 23.34 -4.54
N ALA A 206 -12.85 22.82 -5.74
CA ALA A 206 -12.42 23.61 -6.89
C ALA A 206 -13.37 24.81 -7.16
N GLY A 207 -12.81 25.99 -7.40
CA GLY A 207 -13.54 27.23 -7.59
C GLY A 207 -14.00 27.95 -6.31
N ALA A 208 -13.82 27.34 -5.14
CA ALA A 208 -14.15 27.99 -3.87
C ALA A 208 -13.12 29.04 -3.48
N THR A 209 -13.55 30.01 -2.69
CA THR A 209 -12.68 31.00 -2.03
C THR A 209 -12.56 30.69 -0.56
N PHE A 210 -11.38 30.96 0.02
CA PHE A 210 -11.13 30.83 1.44
C PHE A 210 -10.09 31.86 1.89
N THR A 211 -10.07 32.16 3.19
CA THR A 211 -9.11 33.09 3.79
C THR A 211 -8.18 32.30 4.70
N VAL A 212 -6.87 32.62 4.63
CA VAL A 212 -5.90 32.21 5.65
C VAL A 212 -5.36 33.43 6.34
N SER A 213 -5.07 33.31 7.63
CA SER A 213 -4.42 34.34 8.43
C SER A 213 -2.95 34.00 8.62
N LEU A 214 -2.08 35.00 8.52
CA LEU A 214 -0.71 34.92 9.01
C LEU A 214 -0.72 35.34 10.48
N LYS A 215 -0.47 34.36 11.35
CA LYS A 215 -0.53 34.56 12.79
C LYS A 215 0.85 34.41 13.42
N VAL A 216 1.27 35.41 14.17
CA VAL A 216 2.45 35.33 15.04
C VAL A 216 2.10 34.61 16.35
N VAL A 217 3.06 33.87 16.89
CA VAL A 217 2.88 33.11 18.16
C VAL A 217 4.10 33.34 19.03
N GLY A 218 3.85 33.72 20.29
CA GLY A 218 4.87 33.88 21.33
C GLY A 218 5.92 34.93 21.03
N VAL A 219 5.57 35.99 20.31
CA VAL A 219 6.50 37.09 19.98
C VAL A 219 6.57 38.09 21.10
N THR A 220 7.72 38.77 21.24
CA THR A 220 7.90 39.88 22.17
C THR A 220 8.49 41.07 21.42
N GLY A 221 7.87 42.26 21.58
CA GLY A 221 8.34 43.49 21.03
C GLY A 221 8.23 43.60 19.50
N LEU A 222 7.34 42.89 18.84
CA LEU A 222 7.20 42.93 17.38
C LEU A 222 6.67 44.31 16.94
N ALA A 223 7.44 44.99 16.16
CA ALA A 223 7.07 46.29 15.54
C ALA A 223 6.85 46.17 14.02
N ALA A 224 7.58 45.26 13.37
CA ALA A 224 7.41 45.02 11.95
C ALA A 224 7.66 43.57 11.58
N ALA A 225 6.99 43.09 10.53
CA ALA A 225 7.18 41.76 9.99
C ALA A 225 7.22 41.77 8.46
N GLN A 226 8.04 40.91 7.91
CA GLN A 226 7.99 40.49 6.50
C GLN A 226 7.71 38.98 6.43
N ALA A 227 6.80 38.60 5.57
CA ALA A 227 6.56 37.21 5.22
C ALA A 227 6.49 37.05 3.72
N LYS A 228 7.30 36.15 3.17
CA LYS A 228 7.17 35.68 1.79
C LYS A 228 6.58 34.28 1.81
N LEU A 229 5.49 34.11 1.09
CA LEU A 229 4.79 32.84 0.90
C LEU A 229 4.92 32.41 -0.55
N ILE A 230 5.07 31.11 -0.77
CA ILE A 230 5.05 30.48 -2.09
C ILE A 230 3.93 29.43 -2.11
N PHE A 231 3.29 29.29 -3.27
CA PHE A 231 2.21 28.34 -3.54
C PHE A 231 2.18 27.96 -5.03
N ASP A 232 1.48 26.87 -5.37
CA ASP A 232 1.30 26.49 -6.77
C ASP A 232 0.30 27.43 -7.46
N PRO A 233 0.70 28.24 -8.47
CA PRO A 233 -0.19 29.17 -9.15
C PRO A 233 -1.25 28.48 -10.01
N ALA A 234 -1.07 27.20 -10.36
CA ALA A 234 -2.10 26.41 -11.02
C ALA A 234 -3.19 25.93 -10.06
N ALA A 235 -2.85 25.82 -8.77
CA ALA A 235 -3.78 25.37 -7.73
C ALA A 235 -4.48 26.52 -7.01
N LEU A 236 -3.79 27.65 -6.78
CA LEU A 236 -4.30 28.79 -6.02
C LEU A 236 -4.09 30.10 -6.77
N THR A 237 -5.11 30.93 -6.74
CA THR A 237 -5.03 32.34 -7.17
C THR A 237 -5.22 33.23 -5.96
N ILE A 238 -4.31 34.20 -5.74
CA ILE A 238 -4.42 35.15 -4.65
C ILE A 238 -5.50 36.19 -4.93
N GLY A 239 -6.28 36.47 -3.90
CA GLY A 239 -7.29 37.56 -3.88
C GLY A 239 -6.82 38.77 -3.07
N ASP A 240 -7.71 39.27 -2.21
CA ASP A 240 -7.42 40.40 -1.35
C ASP A 240 -6.44 40.03 -0.23
N VAL A 241 -5.56 40.93 0.12
CA VAL A 241 -4.67 40.88 1.28
C VAL A 241 -4.95 42.05 2.18
N THR A 242 -5.36 41.77 3.41
CA THR A 242 -5.74 42.79 4.41
C THR A 242 -4.89 42.66 5.67
N ALA A 243 -4.69 43.81 6.35
CA ALA A 243 -3.98 43.80 7.62
C ALA A 243 -4.76 43.05 8.69
N GLY A 244 -4.01 42.36 9.56
CA GLY A 244 -4.53 41.85 10.83
C GLY A 244 -4.51 42.92 11.92
N ASP A 245 -5.06 42.62 13.07
CA ASP A 245 -5.23 43.52 14.20
C ASP A 245 -4.04 43.54 15.19
N PHE A 246 -3.09 42.59 15.04
CA PHE A 246 -2.02 42.43 16.02
C PHE A 246 -1.14 43.69 16.18
N LEU A 247 -0.84 44.40 15.09
CA LEU A 247 -0.06 45.66 15.11
C LEU A 247 -0.93 46.93 15.06
N THR A 248 -2.26 46.77 15.18
CA THR A 248 -3.20 47.91 15.20
C THR A 248 -3.24 48.53 16.59
N GLY A 249 -3.15 49.86 16.66
CA GLY A 249 -3.33 50.68 17.84
C GLY A 249 -4.27 51.86 17.51
N ASP A 250 -3.82 53.10 17.80
CA ASP A 250 -4.54 54.33 17.43
C ASP A 250 -4.61 54.53 15.91
N THR A 251 -3.75 53.87 15.16
CA THR A 251 -3.73 53.83 13.70
C THR A 251 -3.61 52.40 13.19
N ASP A 252 -4.08 52.19 11.97
CA ASP A 252 -3.88 50.92 11.25
C ASP A 252 -2.40 50.71 10.90
N PRO A 253 -1.92 49.44 10.88
CA PRO A 253 -0.56 49.16 10.49
C PRO A 253 -0.31 49.52 9.02
N LEU A 254 0.92 49.93 8.69
CA LEU A 254 1.35 49.96 7.31
C LEU A 254 1.37 48.55 6.75
N MET A 255 0.78 48.35 5.57
CA MET A 255 0.88 47.10 4.83
C MET A 255 1.33 47.39 3.39
N ILE A 256 2.32 46.66 2.93
CA ILE A 256 2.78 46.61 1.54
C ILE A 256 2.73 45.18 1.08
N VAL A 257 2.07 44.95 -0.05
CA VAL A 257 1.92 43.61 -0.65
C VAL A 257 2.54 43.62 -2.03
N THR A 258 3.38 42.65 -2.30
CA THR A 258 3.95 42.40 -3.62
C THR A 258 3.57 41.01 -4.09
N ASN A 259 2.80 40.92 -5.17
CA ASN A 259 2.36 39.67 -5.76
C ASN A 259 3.26 39.31 -6.95
N GLU A 260 3.69 38.05 -6.98
CA GLU A 260 4.38 37.42 -8.09
C GLU A 260 3.59 36.14 -8.47
N ASP A 261 3.89 35.57 -9.63
CA ASP A 261 3.25 34.28 -10.00
C ASP A 261 3.68 33.17 -9.05
N GLY A 262 2.73 32.62 -8.28
CA GLY A 262 2.97 31.61 -7.26
C GLY A 262 3.65 32.11 -5.98
N ALA A 263 3.74 33.43 -5.76
CA ALA A 263 4.30 33.98 -4.53
C ALA A 263 3.64 35.31 -4.12
N VAL A 264 3.64 35.57 -2.81
CA VAL A 264 3.25 36.86 -2.24
C VAL A 264 4.24 37.25 -1.14
N THR A 265 4.68 38.48 -1.16
CA THR A 265 5.46 39.04 -0.06
C THR A 265 4.66 40.17 0.62
N ILE A 266 4.52 40.04 1.94
CA ILE A 266 3.78 40.96 2.78
C ILE A 266 4.76 41.63 3.75
N TYR A 267 4.74 42.95 3.77
CA TYR A 267 5.42 43.76 4.76
C TYR A 267 4.36 44.44 5.61
N THR A 268 4.46 44.35 6.92
CA THR A 268 3.56 45.03 7.85
C THR A 268 4.37 45.67 8.96
N SER A 269 3.96 46.84 9.41
CA SER A 269 4.59 47.48 10.56
C SER A 269 3.60 48.36 11.34
N SER A 270 3.75 48.41 12.66
CA SER A 270 2.99 49.37 13.47
C SER A 270 3.35 50.81 13.09
N LEU A 271 2.31 51.64 12.97
CA LEU A 271 2.45 53.11 12.85
C LEU A 271 1.86 53.82 14.08
N SER A 272 1.34 53.06 15.03
CA SER A 272 0.68 53.57 16.22
C SER A 272 1.66 54.16 17.23
N SER A 273 1.31 55.29 17.77
CA SER A 273 2.08 55.91 18.86
C SER A 273 1.76 55.30 20.23
N ASP A 274 0.57 54.75 20.40
CA ASP A 274 0.11 54.05 21.61
C ASP A 274 0.48 52.58 21.65
N LYS A 275 0.77 51.98 20.48
CA LYS A 275 1.18 50.58 20.33
C LYS A 275 2.31 50.44 19.30
N PRO A 276 3.52 50.94 19.61
CA PRO A 276 4.64 50.92 18.67
C PRO A 276 5.18 49.51 18.42
N SER A 277 4.88 48.55 19.32
CA SER A 277 5.19 47.13 19.21
C SER A 277 4.13 46.31 19.94
N ALA A 278 4.11 44.99 19.70
CA ALA A 278 3.15 44.07 20.29
C ALA A 278 3.84 42.81 20.83
N ASP A 279 3.25 42.23 21.87
CA ASP A 279 3.67 41.01 22.52
C ASP A 279 2.57 39.92 22.41
N GLY A 280 2.97 38.66 22.41
CA GLY A 280 2.06 37.51 22.44
C GLY A 280 1.70 36.97 21.07
N ASP A 281 0.44 36.62 20.90
CA ASP A 281 -0.09 35.99 19.69
C ASP A 281 -1.08 36.93 18.98
N GLY A 282 -1.10 36.87 17.65
CA GLY A 282 -2.10 37.62 16.89
C GLY A 282 -1.91 37.57 15.39
N VAL A 283 -2.91 38.05 14.68
CA VAL A 283 -2.95 38.07 13.20
C VAL A 283 -2.25 39.33 12.69
N ILE A 284 -1.30 39.13 11.79
CA ILE A 284 -0.59 40.24 11.11
C ILE A 284 -1.13 40.51 9.70
N ALA A 285 -1.71 39.50 9.03
CA ALA A 285 -2.35 39.66 7.73
C ALA A 285 -3.39 38.56 7.49
N ASN A 286 -4.40 38.87 6.67
CA ASN A 286 -5.35 37.91 6.12
C ASN A 286 -5.19 37.88 4.60
N ILE A 287 -5.25 36.70 4.00
CA ILE A 287 -5.03 36.48 2.57
C ILE A 287 -6.18 35.65 2.04
N ASP A 288 -6.87 36.15 1.05
CA ASP A 288 -7.91 35.41 0.33
C ASP A 288 -7.28 34.65 -0.83
N PHE A 289 -7.70 33.37 -0.97
CA PHE A 289 -7.33 32.54 -2.09
C PHE A 289 -8.56 31.97 -2.80
N THR A 290 -8.44 31.78 -4.10
CA THR A 290 -9.39 31.04 -4.92
C THR A 290 -8.75 29.74 -5.41
N VAL A 291 -9.44 28.61 -5.25
CA VAL A 291 -8.97 27.30 -5.68
C VAL A 291 -9.12 27.16 -7.20
N GLY A 292 -8.01 26.97 -7.91
CA GLY A 292 -7.99 26.86 -9.38
C GLY A 292 -8.03 25.43 -9.90
N SER A 293 -7.52 24.45 -9.15
CA SER A 293 -7.41 23.06 -9.56
C SER A 293 -8.11 22.10 -8.60
N SER A 294 -8.30 20.84 -9.04
CA SER A 294 -8.85 19.76 -8.21
C SER A 294 -7.80 19.00 -7.38
N THR A 295 -6.56 19.48 -7.36
CA THR A 295 -5.48 18.87 -6.58
C THR A 295 -5.15 19.73 -5.38
N GLY A 296 -4.90 19.08 -4.23
CA GLY A 296 -4.42 19.75 -3.02
C GLY A 296 -3.04 20.38 -3.22
N THR A 297 -2.74 21.43 -2.45
CA THR A 297 -1.48 22.17 -2.48
C THR A 297 -1.10 22.65 -1.09
N SER A 298 0.04 23.33 -0.97
CA SER A 298 0.49 23.95 0.28
C SER A 298 0.84 25.42 0.08
N ILE A 299 0.72 26.19 1.15
CA ILE A 299 1.19 27.57 1.27
C ILE A 299 2.41 27.52 2.19
N ILE A 300 3.60 27.81 1.66
CA ILE A 300 4.88 27.59 2.31
C ILE A 300 5.60 28.92 2.54
N PHE A 301 6.18 29.09 3.71
CA PHE A 301 7.05 30.25 3.99
C PHE A 301 8.40 30.10 3.27
N ASP A 302 8.74 31.09 2.43
CA ASP A 302 10.04 31.20 1.70
C ASP A 302 10.96 32.28 2.31
N GLY A 303 10.49 32.99 3.33
CA GLY A 303 11.28 33.98 4.05
C GLY A 303 10.42 34.71 5.07
N VAL A 304 10.94 34.83 6.29
CA VAL A 304 10.27 35.55 7.38
C VAL A 304 11.30 36.42 8.10
N ILE A 305 10.94 37.69 8.37
CA ILE A 305 11.74 38.63 9.15
C ILE A 305 10.81 39.28 10.18
N PHE A 306 11.20 39.25 11.45
CA PHE A 306 10.57 40.03 12.51
C PHE A 306 11.54 41.08 13.02
N LEU A 307 11.05 42.28 13.25
CA LEU A 307 11.84 43.42 13.75
C LEU A 307 11.18 44.02 14.99
N ASP A 308 12.03 44.41 15.95
CA ASP A 308 11.61 45.22 17.07
C ASP A 308 11.49 46.72 16.66
N ILE A 309 11.12 47.57 17.65
CA ILE A 309 10.92 49.00 17.40
C ILE A 309 12.21 49.73 17.00
N ASP A 310 13.37 49.20 17.39
CA ASP A 310 14.69 49.75 17.08
C ASP A 310 15.23 49.23 15.72
N GLY A 311 14.47 48.35 15.07
CA GLY A 311 14.81 47.70 13.80
C GLY A 311 15.76 46.50 13.97
N ASN A 312 15.95 45.98 15.18
CA ASN A 312 16.72 44.78 15.40
C ASN A 312 15.90 43.53 15.05
N SER A 313 16.57 42.50 14.53
CA SER A 313 15.92 41.23 14.19
C SER A 313 15.50 40.46 15.42
N ILE A 314 14.25 40.06 15.46
CA ILE A 314 13.72 39.07 16.40
C ILE A 314 13.85 37.69 15.73
N ALA A 315 14.50 36.74 16.38
CA ALA A 315 14.68 35.42 15.84
C ALA A 315 13.31 34.68 15.68
N VAL A 316 13.00 34.22 14.47
CA VAL A 316 11.84 33.36 14.21
C VAL A 316 12.32 31.92 14.32
N THR A 317 11.80 31.17 15.28
CA THR A 317 12.23 29.81 15.61
C THR A 317 11.29 28.73 15.10
N GLY A 318 10.01 29.09 14.85
CA GLY A 318 8.99 28.20 14.33
C GLY A 318 8.32 28.75 13.06
N LEU A 319 8.06 27.86 12.11
CA LEU A 319 7.23 28.15 10.94
C LEU A 319 6.25 27.00 10.75
N GLU A 320 4.98 27.33 10.55
CA GLU A 320 3.95 26.34 10.25
C GLU A 320 3.21 26.70 8.98
N ASN A 321 3.39 25.86 7.96
CA ASN A 321 2.80 26.05 6.62
C ASN A 321 1.30 25.70 6.62
N GLY A 322 0.59 26.25 5.63
CA GLY A 322 -0.79 25.89 5.35
C GLY A 322 -0.90 24.74 4.34
N TYR A 323 -1.90 23.89 4.49
CA TYR A 323 -2.18 22.76 3.60
C TYR A 323 -3.63 22.82 3.12
N ILE A 324 -3.83 22.75 1.81
CA ILE A 324 -5.13 22.86 1.17
C ILE A 324 -5.48 21.51 0.58
N TYR A 325 -6.59 20.93 1.03
CA TYR A 325 -7.15 19.69 0.52
C TYR A 325 -8.37 20.00 -0.34
N VAL A 326 -8.35 19.57 -1.58
CA VAL A 326 -9.45 19.79 -2.53
C VAL A 326 -10.21 18.47 -2.71
N ASN A 327 -11.50 18.46 -2.32
CA ASN A 327 -12.39 17.29 -2.33
C ASN A 327 -13.27 17.25 -3.59
#